data_3de89271e3d3e0e920a6563575253dbf
#
_entry.id   3de89271e3d3e0e920a6563575253dbf
#
_cell.length_a   1.000
_cell.length_b   1.000
_cell.length_c   1.000
_cell.angle_alpha   90.00
_cell.angle_beta   90.00
_cell.angle_gamma   90.00
#
_symmetry.space_group_name_H-M   'P 1'
#
loop_
_entity.id
_entity.type
_entity.pdbx_description
1 polymer ?
#
loop_
_entity_poly.entity_id
_entity_poly.type
_entity_poly.pdbx_seq_one_letter_code
_entity_poly.pdbx_strand_id
1 'polypeptide(L)'
;RRNVKRERKAVNQAGLTHKTLTGEEIPKSLFSLMYTYYSDTCDKFGWWGSKYLTRRFFEQLFPNYSHRVVFVAAYEEHKPQHPVGMSFCLTKGENLYGRYWGSSQEIDCLHFDACYYTPIEWAINQGVKLFDPGAGGRHKKRRGFPATPKGNLCKSLRPMWHCSMGLA
;
A
#
# COMPACT_ATOMS: atom_id res chain seq x y z
N ARG A 1 -0.16 -16.05 -13.87
CA ARG A 1 -1.53 -16.47 -13.47
C ARG A 1 -1.54 -17.54 -12.36
N ARG A 2 -0.73 -18.61 -12.44
CA ARG A 2 -0.73 -19.71 -11.44
C ARG A 2 -0.34 -19.24 -10.04
N ASN A 3 0.72 -18.44 -9.91
CA ASN A 3 1.18 -17.91 -8.61
C ASN A 3 0.16 -16.97 -7.96
N VAL A 4 -0.45 -16.06 -8.72
CA VAL A 4 -1.48 -15.15 -8.20
C VAL A 4 -2.66 -15.93 -7.60
N LYS A 5 -3.15 -16.95 -8.32
CA LYS A 5 -4.25 -17.80 -7.81
C LYS A 5 -3.87 -18.51 -6.51
N ARG A 6 -2.63 -19.03 -6.43
CA ARG A 6 -2.13 -19.71 -5.24
C ARG A 6 -2.02 -18.75 -4.05
N GLU A 7 -1.44 -17.57 -4.28
CA GLU A 7 -1.21 -16.56 -3.25
C GLU A 7 -2.55 -16.02 -2.71
N ARG A 8 -3.52 -15.73 -3.59
CA ARG A 8 -4.86 -15.32 -3.15
C ARG A 8 -5.63 -16.45 -2.42
N LYS A 9 -5.46 -17.70 -2.87
CA LYS A 9 -6.04 -18.85 -2.18
C LYS A 9 -5.48 -18.99 -0.76
N ALA A 10 -4.18 -18.76 -0.55
CA ALA A 10 -3.57 -18.80 0.78
C ALA A 10 -4.16 -17.74 1.72
N VAL A 11 -4.35 -16.51 1.22
CA VAL A 11 -4.99 -15.42 2.01
C VAL A 11 -6.43 -15.76 2.36
N ASN A 12 -7.21 -16.28 1.41
CA ASN A 12 -8.60 -16.68 1.67
C ASN A 12 -8.67 -17.85 2.68
N GLN A 13 -7.75 -18.83 2.58
CA GLN A 13 -7.67 -19.94 3.54
C GLN A 13 -7.27 -19.47 4.95
N ALA A 14 -6.61 -18.34 5.08
CA ALA A 14 -6.33 -17.70 6.37
C ALA A 14 -7.56 -16.97 6.96
N GLY A 15 -8.73 -17.08 6.34
CA GLY A 15 -9.97 -16.44 6.82
C GLY A 15 -9.95 -14.91 6.73
N LEU A 16 -9.26 -14.37 5.73
CA LEU A 16 -9.16 -12.94 5.53
C LEU A 16 -10.08 -12.43 4.42
N THR A 17 -10.69 -11.29 4.70
CA THR A 17 -11.45 -10.50 3.72
C THR A 17 -10.81 -9.13 3.53
N HIS A 18 -10.92 -8.57 2.32
CA HIS A 18 -10.40 -7.24 2.01
C HIS A 18 -11.52 -6.23 1.81
N LYS A 19 -11.30 -5.01 2.31
CA LYS A 19 -12.12 -3.83 1.99
C LYS A 19 -11.23 -2.77 1.38
N THR A 20 -11.63 -2.25 0.23
CA THR A 20 -10.99 -1.07 -0.36
C THR A 20 -11.84 0.14 0.00
N LEU A 21 -11.25 1.09 0.70
CA LEU A 21 -11.92 2.26 1.27
C LEU A 21 -11.34 3.52 0.63
N THR A 22 -12.21 4.45 0.25
CA THR A 22 -11.83 5.69 -0.44
C THR A 22 -12.64 6.87 0.09
N GLY A 23 -12.04 8.06 0.05
CA GLY A 23 -12.76 9.29 0.35
C GLY A 23 -13.40 9.29 1.74
N GLU A 24 -14.70 9.58 1.77
CA GLU A 24 -15.50 9.69 3.00
C GLU A 24 -15.81 8.34 3.67
N GLU A 25 -15.66 7.24 2.92
CA GLU A 25 -15.84 5.89 3.47
C GLU A 25 -14.73 5.49 4.44
N ILE A 26 -13.61 6.22 4.46
CA ILE A 26 -12.47 5.91 5.30
C ILE A 26 -12.71 6.43 6.73
N PRO A 27 -12.87 5.56 7.74
CA PRO A 27 -12.93 5.99 9.12
C PRO A 27 -11.66 6.71 9.54
N LYS A 28 -11.79 7.82 10.27
CA LYS A 28 -10.66 8.62 10.78
C LYS A 28 -9.63 7.76 11.51
N SER A 29 -10.06 6.76 12.27
CA SER A 29 -9.19 5.85 13.03
C SER A 29 -8.20 5.08 12.15
N LEU A 30 -8.54 4.81 10.89
CA LEU A 30 -7.65 4.06 9.99
C LEU A 30 -6.43 4.88 9.55
N PHE A 31 -6.49 6.20 9.57
CA PHE A 31 -5.33 7.03 9.28
C PHE A 31 -4.27 6.91 10.39
N SER A 32 -4.69 6.94 11.65
CA SER A 32 -3.78 6.72 12.79
C SER A 32 -3.25 5.28 12.83
N LEU A 33 -4.10 4.29 12.51
CA LEU A 33 -3.69 2.89 12.43
C LEU A 33 -2.68 2.67 11.30
N MET A 34 -2.88 3.30 10.14
CA MET A 34 -1.93 3.22 9.03
C MET A 34 -0.55 3.75 9.42
N TYR A 35 -0.50 4.84 10.22
CA TYR A 35 0.78 5.31 10.77
C TYR A 35 1.44 4.25 11.65
N THR A 36 0.69 3.58 12.51
CA THR A 36 1.25 2.49 13.35
C THR A 36 1.85 1.40 12.47
N TYR A 37 1.11 0.89 11.50
CA TYR A 37 1.59 -0.14 10.58
C TYR A 37 2.79 0.31 9.73
N TYR A 38 2.79 1.56 9.26
CA TYR A 38 3.94 2.15 8.58
C TYR A 38 5.17 2.18 9.49
N SER A 39 5.01 2.65 10.73
CA SER A 39 6.07 2.75 11.73
C SER A 39 6.66 1.38 12.04
N ASP A 40 5.81 0.38 12.32
CA ASP A 40 6.22 -0.98 12.64
C ASP A 40 6.98 -1.64 11.46
N THR A 41 6.54 -1.36 10.23
CA THR A 41 7.23 -1.83 9.04
C THR A 41 8.61 -1.19 8.90
N CYS A 42 8.73 0.12 9.15
CA CYS A 42 10.03 0.79 9.15
C CYS A 42 10.97 0.22 10.21
N ASP A 43 10.46 -0.06 11.43
CA ASP A 43 11.25 -0.61 12.53
C ASP A 43 11.79 -2.01 12.22
N LYS A 44 11.04 -2.84 11.49
CA LYS A 44 11.50 -4.16 11.03
C LYS A 44 12.72 -4.08 10.11
N PHE A 45 12.91 -2.98 9.39
CA PHE A 45 14.09 -2.76 8.54
C PHE A 45 15.29 -2.17 9.30
N GLY A 46 15.18 -1.87 10.60
CA GLY A 46 16.25 -1.36 11.45
C GLY A 46 16.89 -0.08 10.90
N TRP A 47 18.21 -0.05 10.80
CA TRP A 47 18.97 1.11 10.29
C TRP A 47 18.62 1.54 8.86
N TRP A 48 18.03 0.67 8.06
CA TRP A 48 17.59 0.93 6.69
C TRP A 48 16.15 1.46 6.61
N GLY A 49 15.42 1.38 7.73
CA GLY A 49 14.00 1.77 7.84
C GLY A 49 13.83 3.22 8.26
N SER A 50 14.14 4.18 7.37
CA SER A 50 13.95 5.60 7.68
C SER A 50 12.46 5.96 7.77
N LYS A 51 12.05 6.50 8.93
CA LYS A 51 10.70 7.04 9.14
C LYS A 51 10.63 8.49 8.66
N TYR A 52 10.18 8.69 7.42
CA TYR A 52 10.04 10.04 6.85
C TYR A 52 8.73 10.73 7.23
N LEU A 53 7.70 9.95 7.57
CA LEU A 53 6.36 10.46 7.83
C LEU A 53 6.05 10.39 9.32
N THR A 54 5.40 11.43 9.80
CA THR A 54 4.96 11.54 11.19
C THR A 54 3.51 11.10 11.35
N ARG A 55 3.09 10.80 12.58
CA ARG A 55 1.66 10.57 12.91
C ARG A 55 0.79 11.71 12.41
N ARG A 56 1.23 12.95 12.65
CA ARG A 56 0.52 14.16 12.22
C ARG A 56 0.26 14.22 10.72
N PHE A 57 1.19 13.72 9.89
CA PHE A 57 0.98 13.63 8.44
C PHE A 57 -0.24 12.78 8.12
N PHE A 58 -0.32 11.56 8.68
CA PHE A 58 -1.45 10.67 8.42
C PHE A 58 -2.77 11.23 8.95
N GLU A 59 -2.77 11.84 10.14
CA GLU A 59 -3.96 12.46 10.73
C GLU A 59 -4.48 13.64 9.92
N GLN A 60 -3.59 14.42 9.30
CA GLN A 60 -3.95 15.54 8.43
C GLN A 60 -4.45 15.13 7.05
N LEU A 61 -4.19 13.91 6.61
CA LEU A 61 -4.76 13.40 5.37
C LEU A 61 -6.29 13.30 5.46
N PHE A 62 -6.83 12.97 6.64
CA PHE A 62 -8.27 12.78 6.80
C PHE A 62 -9.09 14.01 6.41
N PRO A 63 -8.87 15.21 6.97
CA PRO A 63 -9.68 16.37 6.64
C PRO A 63 -9.38 16.97 5.27
N ASN A 64 -8.14 16.84 4.77
CA ASN A 64 -7.68 17.62 3.63
C ASN A 64 -7.55 16.81 2.34
N TYR A 65 -7.25 15.51 2.43
CA TYR A 65 -6.85 14.69 1.29
C TYR A 65 -7.49 13.31 1.26
N SER A 66 -8.49 13.01 2.09
CA SER A 66 -9.17 11.70 2.09
C SER A 66 -9.67 11.30 0.71
N HIS A 67 -10.14 12.24 -0.10
CA HIS A 67 -10.59 12.04 -1.47
C HIS A 67 -9.49 11.53 -2.43
N ARG A 68 -8.23 11.59 -2.03
CA ARG A 68 -7.07 11.06 -2.78
C ARG A 68 -6.54 9.76 -2.20
N VAL A 69 -7.00 9.36 -1.03
CA VAL A 69 -6.51 8.18 -0.34
C VAL A 69 -7.29 6.95 -0.76
N VAL A 70 -6.57 5.86 -0.97
CA VAL A 70 -7.12 4.52 -1.14
C VAL A 70 -6.43 3.62 -0.14
N PHE A 71 -7.18 3.11 0.82
CA PHE A 71 -6.74 2.05 1.72
C PHE A 71 -7.29 0.71 1.26
N VAL A 72 -6.43 -0.29 1.20
CA VAL A 72 -6.86 -1.69 1.18
C VAL A 72 -6.58 -2.27 2.55
N ALA A 73 -7.64 -2.63 3.26
CA ALA A 73 -7.59 -3.13 4.61
C ALA A 73 -8.05 -4.60 4.65
N ALA A 74 -7.23 -5.46 5.25
CA ALA A 74 -7.51 -6.88 5.41
C ALA A 74 -8.02 -7.15 6.82
N TYR A 75 -9.13 -7.88 6.93
CA TYR A 75 -9.81 -8.20 8.19
C TYR A 75 -9.93 -9.71 8.36
N GLU A 76 -9.81 -10.17 9.59
CA GLU A 76 -10.28 -11.50 9.97
C GLU A 76 -11.82 -11.52 9.97
N GLU A 77 -12.42 -12.59 9.46
CA GLU A 77 -13.89 -12.71 9.37
C GLU A 77 -14.59 -12.53 10.72
N HIS A 78 -13.96 -12.99 11.80
CA HIS A 78 -14.50 -12.91 13.16
C HIS A 78 -14.13 -11.61 13.89
N LYS A 79 -13.29 -10.75 13.29
CA LYS A 79 -12.88 -9.45 13.87
C LYS A 79 -12.94 -8.34 12.83
N PRO A 80 -14.12 -8.02 12.28
CA PRO A 80 -14.28 -7.07 11.19
C PRO A 80 -14.04 -5.60 11.61
N GLN A 81 -13.77 -5.34 12.89
CA GLN A 81 -13.55 -3.99 13.44
C GLN A 81 -12.09 -3.52 13.31
N HIS A 82 -11.12 -4.46 13.30
CA HIS A 82 -9.70 -4.13 13.29
C HIS A 82 -9.00 -4.85 12.15
N PRO A 83 -8.55 -4.13 11.12
CA PRO A 83 -7.77 -4.75 10.05
C PRO A 83 -6.44 -5.27 10.59
N VAL A 84 -6.02 -6.45 10.16
CA VAL A 84 -4.74 -7.07 10.50
C VAL A 84 -3.59 -6.57 9.62
N GLY A 85 -3.90 -5.96 8.50
CA GLY A 85 -2.93 -5.38 7.59
C GLY A 85 -3.58 -4.36 6.67
N MET A 86 -2.80 -3.36 6.26
CA MET A 86 -3.29 -2.29 5.39
C MET A 86 -2.24 -1.87 4.37
N SER A 87 -2.68 -1.58 3.16
CA SER A 87 -1.88 -0.82 2.19
C SER A 87 -2.44 0.58 2.00
N PHE A 88 -1.54 1.52 1.77
CA PHE A 88 -1.82 2.93 1.51
C PHE A 88 -1.44 3.28 0.08
N CYS A 89 -2.42 3.71 -0.68
CA CYS A 89 -2.25 4.24 -2.02
C CYS A 89 -2.82 5.66 -2.12
N LEU A 90 -2.36 6.40 -3.12
CA LEU A 90 -2.85 7.73 -3.48
C LEU A 90 -3.34 7.74 -4.92
N THR A 91 -4.37 8.52 -5.20
CA THR A 91 -4.86 8.78 -6.56
C THR A 91 -4.52 10.18 -7.03
N LYS A 92 -4.18 10.32 -8.32
CA LYS A 92 -4.06 11.63 -8.99
C LYS A 92 -4.44 11.48 -10.45
N GLY A 93 -5.54 12.14 -10.86
CA GLY A 93 -6.11 11.92 -12.18
C GLY A 93 -6.47 10.46 -12.38
N GLU A 94 -6.06 9.87 -13.48
CA GLU A 94 -6.30 8.47 -13.83
C GLU A 94 -5.19 7.51 -13.31
N ASN A 95 -4.40 7.95 -12.32
CA ASN A 95 -3.27 7.18 -11.81
C ASN A 95 -3.46 6.79 -10.34
N LEU A 96 -3.02 5.57 -10.01
CA LEU A 96 -2.91 5.04 -8.65
C LEU A 96 -1.44 4.87 -8.28
N TYR A 97 -1.08 5.30 -7.06
CA TYR A 97 0.29 5.24 -6.54
C TYR A 97 0.32 4.45 -5.24
N GLY A 98 0.88 3.25 -5.25
CA GLY A 98 1.18 2.49 -4.05
C GLY A 98 2.32 3.14 -3.25
N ARG A 99 2.13 3.29 -1.94
CA ARG A 99 3.10 3.98 -1.08
C ARG A 99 3.58 3.13 0.08
N TYR A 100 2.74 2.80 1.00
CA TYR A 100 3.12 2.13 2.24
C TYR A 100 2.24 0.92 2.52
N TRP A 101 2.80 0.04 3.34
CA TRP A 101 2.17 -1.18 3.78
C TRP A 101 2.57 -1.45 5.23
N GLY A 102 1.71 -2.12 5.97
CA GLY A 102 2.06 -2.73 7.23
C GLY A 102 0.98 -3.65 7.74
N SER A 103 1.34 -4.47 8.72
CA SER A 103 0.45 -5.46 9.33
C SER A 103 0.86 -5.74 10.77
N SER A 104 -0.14 -6.06 11.59
CA SER A 104 0.08 -6.51 12.98
C SER A 104 0.53 -7.97 13.07
N GLN A 105 0.33 -8.74 12.00
CA GLN A 105 0.63 -10.17 11.95
C GLN A 105 1.37 -10.52 10.65
N GLU A 106 2.23 -11.54 10.72
CA GLU A 106 2.86 -12.12 9.52
C GLU A 106 1.95 -13.20 8.96
N ILE A 107 1.26 -12.86 7.86
CA ILE A 107 0.35 -13.76 7.16
C ILE A 107 0.88 -13.95 5.74
N ASP A 108 1.06 -15.22 5.35
CA ASP A 108 1.62 -15.56 4.05
C ASP A 108 0.81 -14.93 2.91
N CYS A 109 1.52 -14.35 1.96
CA CYS A 109 0.98 -13.69 0.78
C CYS A 109 0.09 -12.45 1.01
N LEU A 110 -0.24 -12.08 2.25
CA LEU A 110 -1.10 -10.93 2.53
C LEU A 110 -0.55 -9.62 1.94
N HIS A 111 0.76 -9.39 2.09
CA HIS A 111 1.40 -8.23 1.47
C HIS A 111 1.14 -8.15 -0.04
N PHE A 112 1.21 -9.28 -0.74
CA PHE A 112 1.01 -9.28 -2.20
C PHE A 112 -0.44 -9.04 -2.57
N ASP A 113 -1.37 -9.59 -1.81
CA ASP A 113 -2.80 -9.39 -2.07
C ASP A 113 -3.21 -7.94 -1.78
N ALA A 114 -2.88 -7.42 -0.61
CA ALA A 114 -3.25 -6.08 -0.20
C ALA A 114 -2.53 -4.96 -0.97
N CYS A 115 -1.28 -5.18 -1.42
CA CYS A 115 -0.51 -4.15 -2.11
C CYS A 115 -0.58 -4.20 -3.63
N TYR A 116 -0.98 -5.34 -4.22
CA TYR A 116 -0.97 -5.50 -5.68
C TYR A 116 -2.30 -6.04 -6.22
N TYR A 117 -2.78 -7.21 -5.78
CA TYR A 117 -3.91 -7.87 -6.45
C TYR A 117 -5.22 -7.14 -6.22
N THR A 118 -5.53 -6.83 -4.98
CA THR A 118 -6.75 -6.07 -4.63
C THR A 118 -6.72 -4.65 -5.19
N PRO A 119 -5.63 -3.86 -5.08
CA PRO A 119 -5.54 -2.56 -5.73
C PRO A 119 -5.65 -2.60 -7.25
N ILE A 120 -5.11 -3.64 -7.92
CA ILE A 120 -5.24 -3.81 -9.37
C ILE A 120 -6.72 -4.02 -9.76
N GLU A 121 -7.44 -4.90 -9.07
CA GLU A 121 -8.86 -5.13 -9.32
C GLU A 121 -9.70 -3.87 -9.11
N TRP A 122 -9.45 -3.17 -8.01
CA TRP A 122 -10.09 -1.90 -7.74
C TRP A 122 -9.78 -0.87 -8.83
N ALA A 123 -8.52 -0.73 -9.22
CA ALA A 123 -8.09 0.22 -10.24
C ALA A 123 -8.74 -0.04 -11.61
N ILE A 124 -8.86 -1.31 -12.01
CA ILE A 124 -9.58 -1.69 -13.24
C ILE A 124 -11.05 -1.28 -13.16
N ASN A 125 -11.71 -1.55 -12.06
CA ASN A 125 -13.12 -1.22 -11.86
C ASN A 125 -13.38 0.30 -11.81
N GLN A 126 -12.39 1.09 -11.40
CA GLN A 126 -12.45 2.56 -11.35
C GLN A 126 -11.96 3.24 -12.64
N GLY A 127 -11.57 2.48 -13.67
CA GLY A 127 -11.05 3.04 -14.92
C GLY A 127 -9.66 3.70 -14.78
N VAL A 128 -8.90 3.35 -13.74
CA VAL A 128 -7.53 3.81 -13.53
C VAL A 128 -6.65 3.30 -14.68
N LYS A 129 -5.87 4.18 -15.31
CA LYS A 129 -5.03 3.82 -16.46
C LYS A 129 -3.62 3.39 -16.07
N LEU A 130 -3.10 3.90 -14.98
CA LEU A 130 -1.74 3.59 -14.53
C LEU A 130 -1.72 3.28 -13.04
N PHE A 131 -1.11 2.15 -12.67
CA PHE A 131 -0.77 1.83 -11.29
C PHE A 131 0.75 1.81 -11.12
N ASP A 132 1.29 2.76 -10.37
CA ASP A 132 2.70 2.78 -9.93
C ASP A 132 2.78 2.14 -8.53
N PRO A 133 3.36 0.94 -8.39
CA PRO A 133 3.46 0.24 -7.11
C PRO A 133 4.59 0.77 -6.21
N GLY A 134 5.19 1.90 -6.55
CA GLY A 134 6.34 2.48 -5.85
C GLY A 134 7.70 1.92 -6.30
N ALA A 135 8.79 2.36 -5.65
CA ALA A 135 10.14 1.96 -6.00
C ALA A 135 10.51 0.55 -5.48
N GLY A 136 11.52 -0.07 -6.11
CA GLY A 136 12.17 -1.31 -5.65
C GLY A 136 11.35 -2.59 -5.82
N GLY A 137 12.00 -3.73 -5.52
CA GLY A 137 11.38 -5.04 -5.42
C GLY A 137 11.32 -5.87 -6.71
N ARG A 138 12.21 -6.89 -6.81
CA ARG A 138 12.22 -7.87 -7.92
C ARG A 138 10.88 -8.60 -8.09
N HIS A 139 10.13 -8.77 -7.01
CA HIS A 139 8.83 -9.43 -6.99
C HIS A 139 7.76 -8.69 -7.83
N LYS A 140 7.90 -7.38 -8.04
CA LYS A 140 6.98 -6.56 -8.85
C LYS A 140 7.00 -6.97 -10.32
N LYS A 141 8.18 -7.25 -10.89
CA LYS A 141 8.30 -7.74 -12.28
C LYS A 141 7.49 -9.02 -12.52
N ARG A 142 7.51 -9.95 -11.55
CA ARG A 142 6.76 -11.22 -11.65
C ARG A 142 5.24 -11.02 -11.57
N ARG A 143 4.78 -9.82 -11.15
CA ARG A 143 3.37 -9.43 -11.01
C ARG A 143 2.89 -8.47 -12.09
N GLY A 144 3.69 -8.31 -13.16
CA GLY A 144 3.29 -7.51 -14.33
C GLY A 144 3.68 -6.03 -14.27
N PHE A 145 4.50 -5.62 -13.29
CA PHE A 145 5.01 -4.26 -13.22
C PHE A 145 6.38 -4.19 -13.91
N PRO A 146 6.48 -3.63 -15.13
CA PRO A 146 7.75 -3.47 -15.81
C PRO A 146 8.64 -2.46 -15.07
N ALA A 147 9.96 -2.63 -15.20
CA ALA A 147 10.88 -1.62 -14.72
C ALA A 147 10.77 -0.38 -15.62
N THR A 148 10.39 0.75 -15.05
CA THR A 148 10.37 2.02 -15.76
C THR A 148 11.62 2.82 -15.38
N PRO A 149 12.40 3.33 -16.34
CA PRO A 149 13.53 4.21 -16.04
C PRO A 149 13.01 5.47 -15.35
N LYS A 150 13.36 5.67 -14.09
CA LYS A 150 13.00 6.88 -13.32
C LYS A 150 14.06 7.98 -13.45
N GLY A 151 14.83 7.99 -14.57
CA GLY A 151 16.10 8.68 -14.66
C GLY A 151 16.08 10.20 -14.48
N ASN A 152 15.06 10.93 -14.88
CA ASN A 152 15.13 12.39 -14.90
C ASN A 152 14.09 13.13 -14.06
N LEU A 153 13.00 12.50 -13.66
CA LEU A 153 12.01 13.14 -12.78
C LEU A 153 12.53 13.39 -11.35
N CYS A 154 13.48 12.61 -10.90
CA CYS A 154 14.12 12.79 -9.59
C CYS A 154 15.04 14.02 -9.53
N LYS A 155 15.51 14.53 -10.66
CA LYS A 155 16.39 15.72 -10.71
C LYS A 155 15.63 17.05 -10.72
N SER A 156 14.41 17.08 -11.22
CA SER A 156 13.59 18.31 -11.31
C SER A 156 12.67 18.56 -10.12
N LEU A 157 12.25 17.51 -9.44
CA LEU A 157 11.53 17.61 -8.18
C LEU A 157 12.53 17.30 -7.08
N ARG A 158 13.19 18.31 -6.51
CA ARG A 158 14.09 18.08 -5.36
C ARG A 158 13.31 17.34 -4.30
N PRO A 159 13.75 16.13 -4.01
CA PRO A 159 12.90 15.13 -3.43
C PRO A 159 13.29 14.92 -1.99
N MET A 160 12.39 15.22 -1.12
CA MET A 160 12.44 14.51 0.16
C MET A 160 11.96 13.03 0.03
N TRP A 161 11.60 12.56 -1.17
CA TRP A 161 10.87 11.30 -1.32
C TRP A 161 11.61 10.17 -2.02
N HIS A 162 12.83 10.40 -2.55
CA HIS A 162 13.45 9.43 -3.45
C HIS A 162 14.86 8.96 -3.08
N CYS A 163 15.44 9.39 -1.97
CA CYS A 163 16.87 9.17 -1.75
C CYS A 163 17.25 7.88 -1.01
N SER A 164 16.35 7.00 -0.63
CA SER A 164 16.72 5.91 0.27
C SER A 164 16.27 4.50 -0.12
N MET A 165 15.80 4.25 -1.32
CA MET A 165 15.51 2.88 -1.75
C MET A 165 16.19 2.49 -3.06
N GLY A 166 17.30 3.10 -3.36
CA GLY A 166 18.20 2.64 -4.39
C GLY A 166 19.50 2.23 -3.74
N LEU A 167 19.75 0.96 -3.68
CA LEU A 167 21.01 0.24 -3.63
C LEU A 167 20.90 -0.96 -2.70
N ALA A 168 20.51 -2.05 -3.25
CA ALA A 168 21.19 -3.35 -3.16
C ALA A 168 20.40 -4.33 -4.03
#